data_8001a4f665f5fd57ec68cc881afaad13
#
_entry.id   8001a4f665f5fd57ec68cc881afaad13
#
_cell.length_a   1.000
_cell.length_b   1.000
_cell.length_c   1.000
_cell.angle_alpha   90.00
_cell.angle_beta   90.00
_cell.angle_gamma   90.00
#
_symmetry.space_group_name_H-M   'P 1'
#
loop_
_entity.id
_entity.type
_entity.pdbx_description
1 polymer ?
#
loop_
_entity_poly.entity_id
_entity_poly.type
_entity_poly.pdbx_seq_one_letter_code
_entity_poly.pdbx_strand_id
1 'polypeptide(L)'
;MSKNLSQQVVLDRRGFVAATFATVAGLGLAGCSDTSAEADKGSAAGSSKGSEDTEVSATLDAKAFDKLVNDGPKADDDAIAASTWATAVKDAGVFKIGGVQTSTLFSLLNEKDGQTRGFDAGIAQLLSNYILGENKVEITQVTSDTRESVLQNGQVDAVFATYTITDERK
;
A
#
# COMPACT_ATOMS: atom_id res chain seq x y z
N MET A 1 -11.02 -13.12 54.81
CA MET A 1 -10.66 -11.70 54.88
C MET A 1 -9.29 -11.53 54.33
N SER A 2 -9.13 -11.02 53.13
CA SER A 2 -7.94 -10.31 52.60
C SER A 2 -8.30 -9.78 51.22
N LYS A 3 -8.46 -8.50 51.14
CA LYS A 3 -8.73 -7.72 49.93
C LYS A 3 -7.38 -7.48 49.24
N ASN A 4 -7.17 -7.94 48.01
CA ASN A 4 -6.08 -7.51 47.16
C ASN A 4 -6.60 -6.47 46.17
N LEU A 5 -6.24 -5.22 46.38
CA LEU A 5 -6.41 -4.11 45.48
C LEU A 5 -5.34 -4.23 44.38
N SER A 6 -5.76 -4.54 43.15
CA SER A 6 -4.92 -4.34 41.96
C SER A 6 -5.05 -2.87 41.56
N GLN A 7 -4.00 -2.11 41.79
CA GLN A 7 -3.84 -0.74 41.26
C GLN A 7 -3.62 -0.81 39.76
N GLN A 8 -4.56 -0.31 38.99
CA GLN A 8 -4.37 -0.01 37.58
C GLN A 8 -3.58 1.29 37.45
N VAL A 9 -2.39 1.18 36.90
CA VAL A 9 -1.59 2.33 36.52
C VAL A 9 -2.13 2.88 35.20
N VAL A 10 -2.84 4.00 35.29
CA VAL A 10 -3.25 4.79 34.15
C VAL A 10 -2.04 5.60 33.70
N LEU A 11 -1.41 5.25 32.58
CA LEU A 11 -0.39 6.08 31.93
C LEU A 11 -1.06 7.21 31.18
N ASP A 12 -1.00 8.38 31.78
CA ASP A 12 -1.45 9.64 31.20
C ASP A 12 -0.46 10.11 30.11
N ARG A 13 -0.94 10.22 28.88
CA ARG A 13 -0.16 10.65 27.69
C ARG A 13 -0.18 12.17 27.51
N ARG A 14 0.05 12.95 28.55
CA ARG A 14 0.20 14.40 28.44
C ARG A 14 1.43 14.88 29.19
N GLY A 15 2.53 15.07 28.48
CA GLY A 15 3.69 15.73 29.05
C GLY A 15 4.97 15.54 28.26
N PHE A 16 5.03 16.11 27.05
CA PHE A 16 6.33 16.44 26.47
C PHE A 16 6.21 17.78 25.74
N VAL A 17 6.47 18.84 26.47
CA VAL A 17 6.70 20.19 25.93
C VAL A 17 8.01 20.70 26.49
N ALA A 18 8.81 21.26 25.60
CA ALA A 18 9.90 22.24 25.78
C ALA A 18 11.28 21.71 26.18
N ALA A 19 12.21 21.84 25.25
CA ALA A 19 13.54 22.46 25.45
C ALA A 19 14.12 22.76 24.07
N THR A 20 14.20 23.94 23.80
CA THR A 20 15.22 25.03 23.77
C THR A 20 15.99 25.11 22.47
N PHE A 21 15.74 26.21 21.79
CA PHE A 21 16.53 26.78 20.71
C PHE A 21 17.92 27.20 21.20
N ALA A 22 18.95 26.82 20.47
CA ALA A 22 20.23 27.50 20.48
C ALA A 22 20.61 27.85 19.05
N THR A 23 20.56 29.15 18.78
CA THR A 23 21.07 29.84 17.61
C THR A 23 22.60 29.82 17.62
N VAL A 24 23.22 29.43 16.51
CA VAL A 24 24.59 29.81 16.17
C VAL A 24 24.60 30.35 14.76
N ALA A 25 24.84 31.64 14.66
CA ALA A 25 25.19 32.35 13.44
C ALA A 25 26.66 32.09 13.11
N GLY A 26 26.97 31.79 11.86
CA GLY A 26 28.34 31.67 11.35
C GLY A 26 28.38 32.05 9.88
N LEU A 27 28.88 33.20 9.60
CA LEU A 27 29.23 33.80 8.30
C LEU A 27 30.45 33.10 7.67
N GLY A 28 30.52 33.09 6.35
CA GLY A 28 31.77 32.85 5.61
C GLY A 28 31.53 32.27 4.21
N LEU A 29 31.40 33.13 3.23
CA LEU A 29 32.36 33.58 2.18
C LEU A 29 32.63 32.54 1.05
N ALA A 30 32.10 32.90 -0.10
CA ALA A 30 32.63 33.00 -1.44
C ALA A 30 33.91 32.17 -1.80
N GLY A 31 33.80 31.46 -2.93
CA GLY A 31 34.91 30.88 -3.66
C GLY A 31 34.51 30.50 -5.07
N CYS A 32 34.58 31.48 -5.98
CA CYS A 32 34.61 31.21 -7.42
C CYS A 32 35.98 30.61 -7.79
N SER A 33 36.01 29.66 -8.66
CA SER A 33 37.15 29.37 -9.53
C SER A 33 36.69 28.73 -10.81
N ASP A 34 36.79 29.52 -11.86
CA ASP A 34 36.90 29.09 -13.25
C ASP A 34 38.14 28.21 -13.45
N THR A 35 38.02 27.19 -14.26
CA THR A 35 39.12 26.80 -15.17
C THR A 35 38.54 26.05 -16.36
N SER A 36 38.77 26.66 -17.51
CA SER A 36 38.50 26.18 -18.87
C SER A 36 39.52 25.10 -19.28
N ALA A 37 39.12 24.25 -20.21
CA ALA A 37 39.81 23.80 -21.43
C ALA A 37 39.41 22.37 -21.75
N GLU A 38 38.89 22.20 -22.82
CA GLU A 38 39.11 21.87 -24.25
C GLU A 38 38.71 20.44 -24.57
N ALA A 39 37.73 20.37 -25.44
CA ALA A 39 37.63 19.74 -26.77
C ALA A 39 38.13 18.31 -26.97
N ASP A 40 37.26 17.41 -27.27
CA ASP A 40 37.44 16.56 -28.45
C ASP A 40 36.08 16.20 -29.09
N LYS A 41 36.08 16.23 -30.43
CA LYS A 41 34.97 16.02 -31.33
C LYS A 41 34.74 14.52 -31.53
N GLY A 42 33.48 14.09 -31.39
CA GLY A 42 33.04 12.78 -31.85
C GLY A 42 31.59 12.86 -32.32
N SER A 43 31.45 13.09 -33.61
CA SER A 43 30.19 13.12 -34.36
C SER A 43 29.49 11.75 -34.34
N ALA A 44 28.19 11.74 -34.00
CA ALA A 44 27.24 10.86 -34.64
C ALA A 44 25.85 11.43 -34.45
N ALA A 45 25.34 12.04 -35.48
CA ALA A 45 23.93 12.39 -35.63
C ALA A 45 23.11 11.11 -35.70
N GLY A 46 22.39 10.82 -34.60
CA GLY A 46 21.28 9.88 -34.58
C GLY A 46 20.02 10.69 -34.40
N SER A 47 19.40 11.09 -35.48
CA SER A 47 18.04 11.66 -35.50
C SER A 47 17.08 10.56 -35.08
N SER A 48 16.81 10.41 -33.81
CA SER A 48 15.63 9.71 -33.34
C SER A 48 14.46 10.69 -33.40
N LYS A 49 13.70 10.54 -34.45
CA LYS A 49 12.37 11.06 -34.67
C LYS A 49 11.59 10.84 -33.36
N GLY A 50 11.20 11.94 -32.71
CA GLY A 50 10.39 11.90 -31.52
C GLY A 50 9.14 11.07 -31.76
N SER A 51 9.06 9.95 -31.07
CA SER A 51 7.78 9.36 -30.77
C SER A 51 7.09 10.38 -29.88
N GLU A 52 6.00 10.96 -30.37
CA GLU A 52 5.04 11.61 -29.52
C GLU A 52 4.57 10.51 -28.55
N ASP A 53 5.18 10.45 -27.37
CA ASP A 53 4.63 9.74 -26.24
C ASP A 53 3.29 10.42 -25.94
N THR A 54 2.26 9.89 -26.54
CA THR A 54 0.90 10.11 -26.08
C THR A 54 0.88 9.45 -24.71
N GLU A 55 1.16 10.23 -23.66
CA GLU A 55 0.89 9.79 -22.30
C GLU A 55 -0.60 9.45 -22.23
N VAL A 56 -0.89 8.18 -22.41
CA VAL A 56 -2.21 7.65 -22.09
C VAL A 56 -2.27 7.70 -20.57
N SER A 57 -2.70 8.86 -20.05
CA SER A 57 -3.09 8.98 -18.65
C SER A 57 -4.27 8.04 -18.43
N ALA A 58 -3.97 6.80 -18.06
CA ALA A 58 -4.97 5.81 -17.73
C ALA A 58 -5.66 6.26 -16.44
N THR A 59 -6.73 7.03 -16.60
CA THR A 59 -7.59 7.40 -15.49
C THR A 59 -8.57 6.27 -15.24
N LEU A 60 -8.55 5.73 -14.02
CA LEU A 60 -9.50 4.71 -13.62
C LEU A 60 -10.86 5.35 -13.39
N ASP A 61 -11.91 4.86 -14.09
CA ASP A 61 -13.29 5.23 -13.81
C ASP A 61 -13.74 4.60 -12.50
N ALA A 62 -13.82 5.41 -11.45
CA ALA A 62 -14.17 4.96 -10.11
C ALA A 62 -15.55 4.31 -10.04
N LYS A 63 -16.55 4.84 -10.78
CA LYS A 63 -17.92 4.29 -10.76
C LYS A 63 -17.98 2.93 -11.46
N ALA A 64 -17.30 2.81 -12.60
CA ALA A 64 -17.23 1.56 -13.33
C ALA A 64 -16.48 0.49 -12.51
N PHE A 65 -15.39 0.88 -11.83
CA PHE A 65 -14.65 0.00 -10.93
C PHE A 65 -15.50 -0.48 -9.76
N ASP A 66 -16.15 0.44 -9.04
CA ASP A 66 -16.97 0.10 -7.87
C ASP A 66 -18.16 -0.79 -8.27
N LYS A 67 -18.77 -0.52 -9.44
CA LYS A 67 -19.81 -1.37 -10.00
C LYS A 67 -19.31 -2.79 -10.31
N LEU A 68 -18.14 -2.91 -10.94
CA LEU A 68 -17.54 -4.21 -11.27
C LEU A 68 -17.30 -5.03 -9.99
N VAL A 69 -16.78 -4.41 -8.93
CA VAL A 69 -16.56 -5.10 -7.65
C VAL A 69 -17.89 -5.54 -7.02
N ASN A 70 -18.88 -4.65 -6.98
CA ASN A 70 -20.17 -4.94 -6.32
C ASN A 70 -21.01 -5.97 -7.08
N ASP A 71 -20.93 -5.98 -8.41
CA ASP A 71 -21.62 -6.94 -9.27
C ASP A 71 -20.83 -8.26 -9.43
N GLY A 72 -19.68 -8.38 -8.80
CA GLY A 72 -18.84 -9.56 -8.84
C GLY A 72 -19.56 -10.82 -8.33
N PRO A 73 -19.09 -12.00 -8.73
CA PRO A 73 -19.70 -13.27 -8.29
C PRO A 73 -19.61 -13.43 -6.78
N LYS A 74 -20.52 -14.23 -6.22
CA LYS A 74 -20.52 -14.62 -4.80
C LYS A 74 -20.42 -16.13 -4.70
N ALA A 75 -19.66 -16.59 -3.71
CA ALA A 75 -19.58 -18.03 -3.41
C ALA A 75 -20.90 -18.51 -2.80
N ASP A 76 -21.25 -19.75 -3.09
CA ASP A 76 -22.25 -20.46 -2.31
C ASP A 76 -21.65 -21.00 -0.99
N ASP A 77 -22.51 -21.41 -0.09
CA ASP A 77 -22.07 -21.86 1.23
C ASP A 77 -21.24 -23.15 1.17
N ASP A 78 -21.50 -24.03 0.18
CA ASP A 78 -20.72 -25.25 0.00
C ASP A 78 -19.29 -24.95 -0.45
N ALA A 79 -19.10 -23.97 -1.35
CA ALA A 79 -17.78 -23.53 -1.78
C ALA A 79 -16.98 -22.90 -0.62
N ILE A 80 -17.64 -22.13 0.25
CA ILE A 80 -17.01 -21.59 1.45
C ILE A 80 -16.63 -22.71 2.43
N ALA A 81 -17.56 -23.63 2.71
CA ALA A 81 -17.33 -24.74 3.63
C ALA A 81 -16.21 -25.70 3.18
N ALA A 82 -15.98 -25.80 1.87
CA ALA A 82 -14.90 -26.60 1.31
C ALA A 82 -13.49 -26.03 1.60
N SER A 83 -13.39 -24.77 2.06
CA SER A 83 -12.12 -24.09 2.35
C SER A 83 -12.09 -23.60 3.79
N THR A 84 -11.22 -24.17 4.62
CA THR A 84 -11.01 -23.72 6.01
C THR A 84 -10.58 -22.27 6.08
N TRP A 85 -9.77 -21.81 5.11
CA TRP A 85 -9.35 -20.43 5.00
C TRP A 85 -10.52 -19.48 4.68
N ALA A 86 -11.33 -19.82 3.68
CA ALA A 86 -12.50 -19.00 3.31
C ALA A 86 -13.53 -18.96 4.45
N THR A 87 -13.73 -20.09 5.16
CA THR A 87 -14.58 -20.15 6.36
C THR A 87 -14.07 -19.20 7.44
N ALA A 88 -12.76 -19.20 7.72
CA ALA A 88 -12.17 -18.32 8.72
C ALA A 88 -12.35 -16.83 8.37
N VAL A 89 -12.18 -16.46 7.09
CA VAL A 89 -12.44 -15.08 6.62
C VAL A 89 -13.92 -14.72 6.76
N LYS A 90 -14.84 -15.65 6.40
CA LYS A 90 -16.28 -15.43 6.54
C LYS A 90 -16.71 -15.26 7.99
N ASP A 91 -16.17 -16.08 8.88
CA ASP A 91 -16.45 -15.99 10.33
C ASP A 91 -15.91 -14.70 10.96
N ALA A 92 -14.77 -14.22 10.48
CA ALA A 92 -14.21 -12.93 10.89
C ALA A 92 -15.04 -11.73 10.39
N GLY A 93 -15.82 -11.90 9.32
CA GLY A 93 -16.66 -10.86 8.73
C GLY A 93 -15.87 -9.69 8.10
N VAL A 94 -14.58 -9.85 7.89
CA VAL A 94 -13.67 -8.88 7.27
C VAL A 94 -12.54 -9.63 6.59
N PHE A 95 -12.11 -9.15 5.43
CA PHE A 95 -10.96 -9.69 4.71
C PHE A 95 -9.74 -8.80 4.95
N LYS A 96 -8.80 -9.27 5.75
CA LYS A 96 -7.58 -8.55 6.11
C LYS A 96 -6.49 -8.83 5.09
N ILE A 97 -5.97 -7.79 4.47
CA ILE A 97 -4.91 -7.94 3.47
C ILE A 97 -3.68 -7.11 3.80
N GLY A 98 -2.51 -7.64 3.44
CA GLY A 98 -1.30 -6.86 3.28
C GLY A 98 -1.31 -6.20 1.90
N GLY A 99 -1.21 -4.88 1.84
CA GLY A 99 -1.29 -4.14 0.59
C GLY A 99 -0.54 -2.83 0.64
N VAL A 100 -0.49 -2.14 -0.50
CA VAL A 100 -0.01 -0.77 -0.62
C VAL A 100 -1.16 0.12 -1.05
N GLN A 101 -1.06 1.44 -0.78
CA GLN A 101 -2.10 2.41 -1.18
C GLN A 101 -1.51 3.58 -1.98
N THR A 102 -0.31 3.39 -2.52
CA THR A 102 0.46 4.41 -3.23
C THR A 102 0.84 4.01 -4.65
N SER A 103 0.39 2.84 -5.11
CA SER A 103 0.77 2.30 -6.43
C SER A 103 -0.28 2.66 -7.47
N THR A 104 0.07 3.57 -8.36
CA THR A 104 -0.78 3.94 -9.51
C THR A 104 -1.13 2.70 -10.33
N LEU A 105 -2.38 2.56 -10.75
CA LEU A 105 -2.98 1.44 -11.49
C LEU A 105 -3.11 0.12 -10.70
N PHE A 106 -2.30 -0.13 -9.69
CA PHE A 106 -2.37 -1.37 -8.91
C PHE A 106 -3.19 -1.22 -7.64
N SER A 107 -2.86 -0.22 -6.81
CA SER A 107 -3.55 0.01 -5.54
C SER A 107 -3.28 1.44 -5.07
N LEU A 108 -4.16 2.35 -5.41
CA LEU A 108 -4.03 3.77 -5.09
C LEU A 108 -5.21 4.24 -4.25
N LEU A 109 -4.90 4.85 -3.10
CA LEU A 109 -5.89 5.50 -2.25
C LEU A 109 -6.36 6.81 -2.91
N ASN A 110 -7.65 6.95 -3.08
CA ASN A 110 -8.27 8.22 -3.42
C ASN A 110 -8.61 8.96 -2.12
N GLU A 111 -7.86 10.00 -1.81
CA GLU A 111 -8.03 10.78 -0.59
C GLU A 111 -9.37 11.51 -0.48
N LYS A 112 -10.08 11.68 -1.61
CA LYS A 112 -11.38 12.39 -1.63
C LYS A 112 -12.53 11.54 -1.11
N ASP A 113 -12.50 10.24 -1.40
CA ASP A 113 -13.56 9.30 -1.00
C ASP A 113 -13.07 8.19 -0.07
N GLY A 114 -11.76 8.14 0.23
CA GLY A 114 -11.15 7.15 1.09
C GLY A 114 -11.08 5.73 0.50
N GLN A 115 -11.41 5.57 -0.78
CA GLN A 115 -11.42 4.25 -1.43
C GLN A 115 -10.09 3.95 -2.12
N THR A 116 -9.63 2.73 -1.95
CA THR A 116 -8.44 2.24 -2.66
C THR A 116 -8.88 1.49 -3.90
N ARG A 117 -8.34 1.88 -5.07
CA ARG A 117 -8.70 1.29 -6.38
C ARG A 117 -7.46 0.95 -7.18
N GLY A 118 -7.60 0.03 -8.12
CA GLY A 118 -6.54 -0.47 -8.99
C GLY A 118 -6.62 -1.99 -9.14
N PHE A 119 -5.69 -2.56 -9.86
CA PHE A 119 -5.72 -4.00 -10.18
C PHE A 119 -5.65 -4.88 -8.94
N ASP A 120 -4.61 -4.72 -8.09
CA ASP A 120 -4.43 -5.50 -6.88
C ASP A 120 -5.59 -5.26 -5.88
N ALA A 121 -5.97 -3.98 -5.69
CA ALA A 121 -7.11 -3.61 -4.85
C ALA A 121 -8.42 -4.24 -5.37
N GLY A 122 -8.63 -4.25 -6.68
CA GLY A 122 -9.81 -4.83 -7.31
C GLY A 122 -9.91 -6.34 -7.10
N ILE A 123 -8.80 -7.06 -7.25
CA ILE A 123 -8.76 -8.51 -6.97
C ILE A 123 -9.10 -8.79 -5.50
N ALA A 124 -8.51 -8.05 -4.57
CA ALA A 124 -8.79 -8.19 -3.14
C ALA A 124 -10.26 -7.90 -2.81
N GLN A 125 -10.83 -6.84 -3.38
CA GLN A 125 -12.22 -6.45 -3.15
C GLN A 125 -13.21 -7.44 -3.78
N LEU A 126 -12.91 -7.96 -4.99
CA LEU A 126 -13.70 -9.03 -5.61
C LEU A 126 -13.68 -10.31 -4.78
N LEU A 127 -12.51 -10.68 -4.22
CA LEU A 127 -12.39 -11.84 -3.36
C LEU A 127 -13.15 -11.65 -2.04
N SER A 128 -13.10 -10.44 -1.45
CA SER A 128 -13.93 -10.08 -0.31
C SER A 128 -15.41 -10.22 -0.63
N ASN A 129 -15.86 -9.64 -1.75
CA ASN A 129 -17.24 -9.76 -2.18
C ASN A 129 -17.65 -11.22 -2.46
N TYR A 130 -16.75 -12.02 -3.01
CA TYR A 130 -16.98 -13.45 -3.27
C TYR A 130 -17.20 -14.23 -1.98
N ILE A 131 -16.37 -14.01 -0.94
CA ILE A 131 -16.42 -14.77 0.32
C ILE A 131 -17.48 -14.22 1.28
N LEU A 132 -17.52 -12.90 1.46
CA LEU A 132 -18.36 -12.23 2.47
C LEU A 132 -19.75 -11.83 1.93
N GLY A 133 -19.89 -11.77 0.60
CA GLY A 133 -21.09 -11.23 -0.06
C GLY A 133 -21.07 -9.70 -0.19
N GLU A 134 -20.03 -9.04 0.32
CA GLU A 134 -19.84 -7.59 0.31
C GLU A 134 -18.36 -7.22 0.30
N ASN A 135 -18.03 -6.00 -0.13
CA ASN A 135 -16.66 -5.49 -0.12
C ASN A 135 -16.29 -4.98 1.28
N LYS A 136 -15.69 -5.81 2.08
CA LYS A 136 -15.15 -5.50 3.42
C LYS A 136 -13.67 -5.86 3.52
N VAL A 137 -12.83 -5.05 2.92
CA VAL A 137 -11.36 -5.21 2.94
C VAL A 137 -10.74 -4.27 3.97
N GLU A 138 -9.89 -4.82 4.84
CA GLU A 138 -9.02 -4.06 5.74
C GLU A 138 -7.59 -4.18 5.26
N ILE A 139 -6.92 -3.03 5.00
CA ILE A 139 -5.58 -3.00 4.41
C ILE A 139 -4.55 -2.68 5.48
N THR A 140 -3.63 -3.62 5.72
CA THR A 140 -2.40 -3.39 6.48
C THR A 140 -1.30 -2.97 5.49
N GLN A 141 -0.72 -1.79 5.69
CA GLN A 141 0.37 -1.31 4.85
C GLN A 141 1.60 -2.21 4.97
N VAL A 142 2.11 -2.65 3.84
CA VAL A 142 3.29 -3.52 3.76
C VAL A 142 4.35 -2.95 2.82
N THR A 143 5.57 -3.38 3.01
CA THR A 143 6.71 -3.19 2.12
C THR A 143 7.16 -4.53 1.53
N SER A 144 8.13 -4.50 0.62
CA SER A 144 8.74 -5.73 0.10
C SER A 144 9.33 -6.62 1.20
N ASP A 145 9.80 -6.00 2.30
CA ASP A 145 10.47 -6.71 3.39
C ASP A 145 9.49 -7.24 4.45
N THR A 146 8.32 -6.61 4.58
CA THR A 146 7.37 -6.95 5.66
C THR A 146 6.19 -7.81 5.21
N ARG A 147 5.87 -7.85 3.91
CA ARG A 147 4.68 -8.53 3.38
C ARG A 147 4.61 -10.02 3.67
N GLU A 148 5.76 -10.70 3.70
CA GLU A 148 5.82 -12.13 4.01
C GLU A 148 5.64 -12.38 5.50
N SER A 149 6.26 -11.56 6.35
CA SER A 149 6.17 -11.72 7.80
C SER A 149 4.78 -11.44 8.36
N VAL A 150 4.05 -10.45 7.83
CA VAL A 150 2.67 -10.17 8.28
C VAL A 150 1.72 -11.32 7.93
N LEU A 151 1.96 -11.99 6.78
CA LEU A 151 1.19 -13.18 6.37
C LEU A 151 1.55 -14.39 7.26
N GLN A 152 2.83 -14.68 7.44
CA GLN A 152 3.31 -15.79 8.26
C GLN A 152 2.87 -15.68 9.73
N ASN A 153 2.78 -14.47 10.25
CA ASN A 153 2.33 -14.19 11.62
C ASN A 153 0.79 -14.14 11.77
N GLY A 154 0.04 -14.38 10.69
CA GLY A 154 -1.43 -14.37 10.73
C GLY A 154 -2.03 -12.99 10.99
N GLN A 155 -1.30 -11.91 10.72
CA GLN A 155 -1.81 -10.55 10.86
C GLN A 155 -2.76 -10.18 9.72
N VAL A 156 -2.59 -10.82 8.56
CA VAL A 156 -3.42 -10.68 7.38
C VAL A 156 -3.76 -12.05 6.80
N ASP A 157 -4.86 -12.12 6.07
CA ASP A 157 -5.35 -13.35 5.45
C ASP A 157 -4.71 -13.59 4.07
N ALA A 158 -4.29 -12.51 3.40
CA ALA A 158 -3.63 -12.55 2.10
C ALA A 158 -2.77 -11.30 1.87
N VAL A 159 -1.93 -11.32 0.83
CA VAL A 159 -1.11 -10.16 0.42
C VAL A 159 -1.35 -9.85 -1.05
N PHE A 160 -1.69 -8.58 -1.34
CA PHE A 160 -1.84 -8.00 -2.67
C PHE A 160 -0.98 -6.73 -2.76
N ALA A 161 0.26 -6.88 -3.21
CA ALA A 161 1.25 -5.80 -3.15
C ALA A 161 2.27 -5.90 -4.30
N THR A 162 1.81 -5.96 -5.56
CA THR A 162 2.66 -6.09 -6.75
C THR A 162 3.71 -7.20 -6.59
N TYR A 163 3.26 -8.38 -6.18
CA TYR A 163 4.13 -9.47 -5.73
C TYR A 163 4.59 -10.33 -6.91
N THR A 164 5.88 -10.30 -7.21
CA THR A 164 6.46 -11.06 -8.31
C THR A 164 6.46 -12.55 -8.01
N ILE A 165 6.04 -13.37 -8.97
CA ILE A 165 6.16 -14.82 -8.92
C ILE A 165 7.60 -15.19 -9.19
N THR A 166 8.29 -15.79 -8.23
CA THR A 166 9.64 -16.35 -8.36
C THR A 166 9.61 -17.85 -8.08
N ASP A 167 10.70 -18.56 -8.44
CA ASP A 167 10.76 -20.00 -8.19
C ASP A 167 10.83 -20.32 -6.69
N GLU A 168 11.46 -19.42 -5.89
CA GLU A 168 11.52 -19.57 -4.44
C GLU A 168 10.17 -19.34 -3.74
N ARG A 169 9.19 -18.76 -4.45
CA ARG A 169 7.85 -18.44 -3.92
C ARG A 169 6.75 -19.37 -4.39
N LYS A 170 7.12 -20.38 -5.19
CA LYS A 170 6.24 -21.48 -5.63
C LYS A 170 6.36 -22.62 -4.66
#